data_01f01af0f1a38b9250dc2dc16987c935
#
_entry.id   01f01af0f1a38b9250dc2dc16987c935
#
_cell.length_a   1.000
_cell.length_b   1.000
_cell.length_c   1.000
_cell.angle_alpha   90.00
_cell.angle_beta   90.00
_cell.angle_gamma   90.00
#
_symmetry.space_group_name_H-M   'P 1'
#
loop_
_entity.id
_entity.type
_entity.pdbx_description
1 polymer ?
#
loop_
_entity_poly.entity_id
_entity_poly.type
_entity_poly.pdbx_seq_one_letter_code
_entity_poly.pdbx_strand_id
1 'polypeptide(L)'
;GADRDDRLTLQQIDYQLAVCALKLGSRDAEAMLADFSKRYPESVYNNDLRFAQGLLYCSRSEYDKALACFGRVNYRALDRTRREQYDLRMGYIEFGRDDYDRAMTYFDRINPQSEFYDHALYYKSYIAYAREQYDWARSGFERLLKSEAYGEVAPYYLLQIEFKQGNYRYVVENGEELIRRASPRQRAELSRVMAEAWFRLGEYSKPLDYLDAFVQAGGEMGRDENYLYGFSLYRTARYDDAAEYLRKACGADDALTQNASYHLADCYLRGGDKQQAMQSFAMASNAEFDSAIAEDALFNYGKLQYELGGGRFNEAIQVLNRYVAQYPSSPRVRTAKELLAAAYYNSHNYDEAYEIIASYPDPDGDLLAAKQKIAYFRGLSALEKGDTQGAGRYLAESARIGISPKYNALATFWQGEIAYGRGNYDVALRDYESYLKRAPKTEPEYAMAFYNTGYCHFSKENMPRARESFVRFIELYPTQDGYRTDARNRLGDTYYSDRQFDEALKYYGQAAAASDDGADYARYQRAVTLGILGRTSEKIKALQQIIRDGRGDYLDDATYELGRTFVAQERYREGAAVLEPFVETYVYSPYRSAALSELGLAYLNLGDKKKSLSYYDMVVKTAPQ
;
A
#
# COMPACT_ATOMS: atom_id res chain seq x y z
N GLY A 1 -25.11 -73.51 72.74
CA GLY A 1 -25.73 -73.51 71.43
C GLY A 1 -26.67 -72.31 71.23
N ALA A 2 -27.62 -72.12 72.09
CA ALA A 2 -28.69 -71.13 71.91
C ALA A 2 -28.18 -69.63 71.79
N ASP A 3 -27.22 -69.22 72.63
CA ASP A 3 -26.68 -67.85 72.67
C ASP A 3 -25.81 -67.48 71.38
N ARG A 4 -25.26 -68.50 70.70
CA ARG A 4 -24.51 -68.33 69.46
C ARG A 4 -25.46 -68.18 68.23
N ASP A 5 -26.55 -68.95 68.26
CA ASP A 5 -27.57 -68.90 67.20
C ASP A 5 -28.36 -67.60 67.26
N ASP A 6 -28.71 -67.04 68.44
CA ASP A 6 -29.33 -65.74 68.63
C ASP A 6 -28.42 -64.60 68.18
N ARG A 7 -27.11 -64.69 68.41
CA ARG A 7 -26.15 -63.67 67.97
C ARG A 7 -25.97 -63.64 66.46
N LEU A 8 -25.95 -64.82 65.81
CA LEU A 8 -25.92 -64.93 64.35
C LEU A 8 -27.20 -64.37 63.70
N THR A 9 -28.35 -64.63 64.31
CA THR A 9 -29.64 -64.11 63.85
C THR A 9 -29.72 -62.58 63.97
N LEU A 10 -29.27 -62.00 65.07
CA LEU A 10 -29.16 -60.57 65.26
C LEU A 10 -28.21 -59.88 64.24
N GLN A 11 -27.05 -60.53 64.03
CA GLN A 11 -26.11 -60.03 62.99
C GLN A 11 -26.75 -60.01 61.60
N GLN A 12 -27.51 -61.04 61.25
CA GLN A 12 -28.19 -61.13 59.96
C GLN A 12 -29.31 -60.06 59.82
N ILE A 13 -30.07 -59.78 60.90
CA ILE A 13 -31.10 -58.73 60.92
C ILE A 13 -30.45 -57.34 60.78
N ASP A 14 -29.39 -57.06 61.57
CA ASP A 14 -28.70 -55.78 61.50
C ASP A 14 -28.08 -55.57 60.10
N TYR A 15 -27.54 -56.62 59.46
CA TYR A 15 -27.10 -56.56 58.08
C TYR A 15 -28.20 -56.24 57.10
N GLN A 16 -29.35 -56.93 57.20
CA GLN A 16 -30.51 -56.65 56.30
C GLN A 16 -31.04 -55.23 56.48
N LEU A 17 -31.09 -54.72 57.72
CA LEU A 17 -31.49 -53.33 57.98
C LEU A 17 -30.49 -52.36 57.36
N ALA A 18 -29.21 -52.56 57.48
CA ALA A 18 -28.19 -51.72 56.88
C ALA A 18 -28.25 -51.76 55.34
N VAL A 19 -28.47 -52.92 54.72
CA VAL A 19 -28.69 -53.05 53.27
C VAL A 19 -29.93 -52.32 52.81
N CYS A 20 -31.05 -52.42 53.53
CA CYS A 20 -32.30 -51.69 53.23
C CYS A 20 -32.06 -50.18 53.33
N ALA A 21 -31.41 -49.70 54.38
CA ALA A 21 -31.09 -48.30 54.54
C ALA A 21 -30.22 -47.76 53.39
N LEU A 22 -29.20 -48.54 52.95
CA LEU A 22 -28.36 -48.22 51.80
C LEU A 22 -29.16 -48.16 50.49
N LYS A 23 -29.99 -49.16 50.22
CA LYS A 23 -30.82 -49.24 48.99
C LYS A 23 -31.85 -48.12 48.93
N LEU A 24 -32.41 -47.72 50.06
CA LEU A 24 -33.34 -46.60 50.17
C LEU A 24 -32.65 -45.24 50.20
N GLY A 25 -31.36 -45.17 50.25
CA GLY A 25 -30.58 -43.91 50.36
C GLY A 25 -30.90 -43.16 51.67
N SER A 26 -31.28 -43.87 52.75
CA SER A 26 -31.64 -43.28 54.04
C SER A 26 -30.49 -42.43 54.61
N ARG A 27 -30.86 -41.31 55.29
CA ARG A 27 -29.88 -40.43 55.97
C ARG A 27 -29.08 -41.17 57.03
N ASP A 28 -29.66 -42.16 57.64
CA ASP A 28 -29.04 -42.94 58.72
C ASP A 28 -28.19 -44.12 58.20
N ALA A 29 -28.18 -44.39 56.91
CA ALA A 29 -27.50 -45.52 56.32
C ALA A 29 -25.98 -45.57 56.70
N GLU A 30 -25.31 -44.45 56.69
CA GLU A 30 -23.89 -44.35 57.05
C GLU A 30 -23.66 -44.63 58.54
N ALA A 31 -24.55 -44.14 59.41
CA ALA A 31 -24.46 -44.43 60.83
C ALA A 31 -24.73 -45.92 61.14
N MET A 32 -25.73 -46.53 60.47
CA MET A 32 -26.05 -47.96 60.60
C MET A 32 -24.88 -48.86 60.13
N LEU A 33 -24.22 -48.48 59.05
CA LEU A 33 -23.02 -49.17 58.56
C LEU A 33 -21.86 -49.09 59.54
N ALA A 34 -21.60 -47.91 60.11
CA ALA A 34 -20.54 -47.69 61.07
C ALA A 34 -20.82 -48.49 62.36
N ASP A 35 -22.05 -48.50 62.82
CA ASP A 35 -22.48 -49.27 64.00
C ASP A 35 -22.40 -50.76 63.75
N PHE A 36 -22.83 -51.26 62.58
CA PHE A 36 -22.67 -52.65 62.19
C PHE A 36 -21.20 -53.07 62.17
N SER A 37 -20.34 -52.31 61.51
CA SER A 37 -18.87 -52.66 61.42
C SER A 37 -18.19 -52.60 62.78
N LYS A 38 -18.63 -51.71 63.67
CA LYS A 38 -18.12 -51.64 65.06
C LYS A 38 -18.59 -52.78 65.89
N ARG A 39 -19.86 -53.20 65.73
CA ARG A 39 -20.48 -54.29 66.52
C ARG A 39 -20.02 -55.69 66.07
N TYR A 40 -19.75 -55.82 64.74
CA TYR A 40 -19.39 -57.08 64.09
C TYR A 40 -18.13 -56.91 63.19
N PRO A 41 -16.95 -56.64 63.77
CA PRO A 41 -15.76 -56.34 62.98
C PRO A 41 -15.28 -57.47 62.07
N GLU A 42 -15.47 -58.75 62.52
CA GLU A 42 -15.08 -59.97 61.80
C GLU A 42 -16.20 -60.52 60.88
N SER A 43 -17.29 -59.73 60.65
CA SER A 43 -18.41 -60.20 59.85
C SER A 43 -18.05 -60.31 58.38
N VAL A 44 -18.45 -61.42 57.77
CA VAL A 44 -18.37 -61.64 56.33
C VAL A 44 -19.16 -60.63 55.52
N TYR A 45 -20.20 -60.01 56.11
CA TYR A 45 -21.06 -59.05 55.50
C TYR A 45 -20.43 -57.66 55.39
N ASN A 46 -19.33 -57.36 56.07
CA ASN A 46 -18.67 -56.07 56.02
C ASN A 46 -18.18 -55.74 54.60
N ASN A 47 -17.77 -56.73 53.82
CA ASN A 47 -17.34 -56.54 52.43
C ASN A 47 -18.50 -56.10 51.53
N ASP A 48 -19.67 -56.76 51.68
CA ASP A 48 -20.88 -56.45 50.93
C ASP A 48 -21.42 -55.04 51.27
N LEU A 49 -21.36 -54.65 52.55
CA LEU A 49 -21.81 -53.34 53.00
C LEU A 49 -20.89 -52.22 52.46
N ARG A 50 -19.57 -52.41 52.46
CA ARG A 50 -18.62 -51.46 51.89
C ARG A 50 -18.85 -51.31 50.38
N PHE A 51 -19.11 -52.39 49.66
CA PHE A 51 -19.42 -52.39 48.25
C PHE A 51 -20.74 -51.61 48.01
N ALA A 52 -21.82 -51.89 48.74
CA ALA A 52 -23.08 -51.21 48.63
C ALA A 52 -22.97 -49.72 48.99
N GLN A 53 -22.16 -49.35 49.98
CA GLN A 53 -21.85 -47.97 50.32
C GLN A 53 -21.14 -47.25 49.16
N GLY A 54 -20.19 -47.88 48.51
CA GLY A 54 -19.52 -47.37 47.33
C GLY A 54 -20.51 -47.06 46.18
N LEU A 55 -21.45 -47.99 45.96
CA LEU A 55 -22.54 -47.79 44.98
C LEU A 55 -23.46 -46.61 45.34
N LEU A 56 -23.80 -46.44 46.63
CA LEU A 56 -24.60 -45.29 47.10
C LEU A 56 -23.84 -43.98 46.83
N TYR A 57 -22.56 -43.89 47.15
CA TYR A 57 -21.79 -42.68 46.85
C TYR A 57 -21.68 -42.42 45.36
N CYS A 58 -21.56 -43.44 44.52
CA CYS A 58 -21.63 -43.26 43.05
C CYS A 58 -22.96 -42.68 42.60
N SER A 59 -24.11 -43.14 43.15
CA SER A 59 -25.44 -42.60 42.80
C SER A 59 -25.65 -41.16 43.25
N ARG A 60 -24.89 -40.70 44.24
CA ARG A 60 -24.87 -39.32 44.73
C ARG A 60 -23.80 -38.47 44.05
N SER A 61 -23.03 -39.02 43.11
CA SER A 61 -21.86 -38.38 42.46
C SER A 61 -20.73 -37.97 43.42
N GLU A 62 -20.67 -38.64 44.60
CA GLU A 62 -19.65 -38.42 45.63
C GLU A 62 -18.43 -39.37 45.36
N TYR A 63 -17.75 -39.19 44.24
CA TYR A 63 -16.79 -40.15 43.69
C TYR A 63 -15.57 -40.40 44.56
N ASP A 64 -15.07 -39.39 45.30
CA ASP A 64 -13.92 -39.58 46.21
C ASP A 64 -14.29 -40.50 47.40
N LYS A 65 -15.52 -40.37 47.94
CA LYS A 65 -16.02 -41.27 48.98
C LYS A 65 -16.28 -42.66 48.41
N ALA A 66 -16.80 -42.76 47.18
CA ALA A 66 -16.97 -44.05 46.51
C ALA A 66 -15.62 -44.80 46.34
N LEU A 67 -14.58 -44.10 45.88
CA LEU A 67 -13.22 -44.66 45.75
C LEU A 67 -12.65 -45.13 47.10
N ALA A 68 -12.84 -44.35 48.16
CA ALA A 68 -12.39 -44.72 49.50
C ALA A 68 -13.10 -46.01 50.02
N CYS A 69 -14.39 -46.19 49.68
CA CYS A 69 -15.12 -47.42 49.99
C CYS A 69 -14.68 -48.57 49.13
N PHE A 70 -14.60 -48.42 47.82
CA PHE A 70 -14.19 -49.45 46.88
C PHE A 70 -12.73 -49.90 47.12
N GLY A 71 -11.82 -49.03 47.53
CA GLY A 71 -10.44 -49.34 47.89
C GLY A 71 -10.32 -50.26 49.10
N ARG A 72 -11.39 -50.39 49.92
CA ARG A 72 -11.44 -51.29 51.09
C ARG A 72 -12.25 -52.56 50.81
N VAL A 73 -12.78 -52.73 49.61
CA VAL A 73 -13.54 -53.93 49.20
C VAL A 73 -12.55 -55.04 48.83
N ASN A 74 -12.77 -56.25 49.40
CA ASN A 74 -12.08 -57.44 48.91
C ASN A 74 -12.74 -57.90 47.60
N TYR A 75 -12.20 -57.47 46.47
CA TYR A 75 -12.71 -57.75 45.14
C TYR A 75 -12.88 -59.24 44.84
N ARG A 76 -11.94 -60.09 45.36
CA ARG A 76 -12.01 -61.53 45.13
C ARG A 76 -13.13 -62.25 45.86
N ALA A 77 -13.62 -61.66 46.94
CA ALA A 77 -14.79 -62.14 47.69
C ALA A 77 -16.14 -61.77 47.07
N LEU A 78 -16.18 -60.90 46.11
CA LEU A 78 -17.40 -60.57 45.39
C LEU A 78 -17.78 -61.69 44.42
N ASP A 79 -19.09 -61.92 44.21
CA ASP A 79 -19.58 -62.76 43.14
C ASP A 79 -19.32 -62.10 41.75
N ARG A 80 -19.58 -62.84 40.66
CA ARG A 80 -19.32 -62.36 39.32
C ARG A 80 -20.05 -61.05 39.00
N THR A 81 -21.34 -61.00 39.25
CA THR A 81 -22.17 -59.83 38.92
C THR A 81 -21.72 -58.58 39.68
N ARG A 82 -21.40 -58.74 40.98
CA ARG A 82 -20.87 -57.63 41.79
C ARG A 82 -19.47 -57.20 41.38
N ARG A 83 -18.60 -58.11 40.92
CA ARG A 83 -17.28 -57.76 40.34
C ARG A 83 -17.45 -56.92 39.07
N GLU A 84 -18.30 -57.32 38.17
CA GLU A 84 -18.58 -56.59 36.93
C GLU A 84 -19.22 -55.22 37.23
N GLN A 85 -20.09 -55.12 38.19
CA GLN A 85 -20.65 -53.85 38.64
C GLN A 85 -19.59 -52.95 39.33
N TYR A 86 -18.69 -53.53 40.10
CA TYR A 86 -17.54 -52.83 40.68
C TYR A 86 -16.64 -52.26 39.54
N ASP A 87 -16.27 -53.11 38.58
CA ASP A 87 -15.42 -52.71 37.46
C ASP A 87 -16.10 -51.63 36.61
N LEU A 88 -17.41 -51.73 36.37
CA LEU A 88 -18.15 -50.66 35.65
C LEU A 88 -18.09 -49.32 36.40
N ARG A 89 -18.31 -49.34 37.73
CA ARG A 89 -18.30 -48.11 38.53
C ARG A 89 -16.93 -47.48 38.66
N MET A 90 -15.89 -48.31 38.86
CA MET A 90 -14.50 -47.89 38.91
C MET A 90 -14.07 -47.30 37.55
N GLY A 91 -14.39 -48.01 36.47
CA GLY A 91 -14.11 -47.50 35.10
C GLY A 91 -14.78 -46.19 34.82
N TYR A 92 -16.05 -46.00 35.23
CA TYR A 92 -16.79 -44.77 35.12
C TYR A 92 -16.16 -43.61 35.91
N ILE A 93 -15.70 -43.87 37.14
CA ILE A 93 -15.04 -42.85 37.96
C ILE A 93 -13.71 -42.40 37.33
N GLU A 94 -12.90 -43.36 36.90
CA GLU A 94 -11.61 -43.05 36.24
C GLU A 94 -11.82 -42.36 34.90
N PHE A 95 -12.87 -42.71 34.14
CA PHE A 95 -13.30 -42.00 32.93
C PHE A 95 -13.63 -40.53 33.22
N GLY A 96 -14.38 -40.27 34.30
CA GLY A 96 -14.71 -38.91 34.72
C GLY A 96 -13.53 -38.07 35.24
N ARG A 97 -12.40 -38.73 35.49
CA ARG A 97 -11.11 -38.11 35.85
C ARG A 97 -10.17 -37.96 34.66
N ASP A 98 -10.63 -38.30 33.45
CA ASP A 98 -9.84 -38.36 32.21
C ASP A 98 -8.69 -39.37 32.23
N ASP A 99 -8.66 -40.29 33.25
CA ASP A 99 -7.71 -41.42 33.25
C ASP A 99 -8.24 -42.57 32.41
N TYR A 100 -8.18 -42.37 31.10
CA TYR A 100 -8.73 -43.35 30.15
C TYR A 100 -8.00 -44.70 30.17
N ASP A 101 -6.74 -44.74 30.54
CA ASP A 101 -5.98 -46.03 30.64
C ASP A 101 -6.47 -46.88 31.79
N ARG A 102 -6.69 -46.26 32.96
CA ARG A 102 -7.28 -46.96 34.11
C ARG A 102 -8.74 -47.35 33.84
N ALA A 103 -9.51 -46.42 33.24
CA ALA A 103 -10.90 -46.72 32.89
C ALA A 103 -10.99 -47.96 31.99
N MET A 104 -10.16 -48.03 30.94
CA MET A 104 -10.08 -49.19 30.05
C MET A 104 -9.74 -50.48 30.79
N THR A 105 -8.79 -50.44 31.75
CA THR A 105 -8.40 -51.59 32.54
C THR A 105 -9.59 -52.20 33.30
N TYR A 106 -10.49 -51.37 33.79
CA TYR A 106 -11.71 -51.85 34.46
C TYR A 106 -12.77 -52.34 33.46
N PHE A 107 -13.04 -51.61 32.41
CA PHE A 107 -14.04 -51.99 31.40
C PHE A 107 -13.67 -53.30 30.68
N ASP A 108 -12.39 -53.60 30.49
CA ASP A 108 -11.95 -54.83 29.83
C ASP A 108 -12.19 -56.11 30.67
N ARG A 109 -12.45 -55.99 31.97
CA ARG A 109 -12.82 -57.10 32.83
C ARG A 109 -14.27 -57.52 32.75
N ILE A 110 -15.13 -56.70 32.12
CA ILE A 110 -16.58 -56.95 31.99
C ILE A 110 -16.81 -57.92 30.84
N ASN A 111 -17.52 -59.00 31.16
CA ASN A 111 -17.77 -60.05 30.14
C ASN A 111 -18.74 -59.55 29.09
N PRO A 112 -18.53 -59.89 27.78
CA PRO A 112 -19.44 -59.52 26.68
C PRO A 112 -20.87 -60.03 26.80
N GLN A 113 -21.17 -60.96 27.69
CA GLN A 113 -22.49 -61.49 27.96
C GLN A 113 -23.12 -60.88 29.23
N SER A 114 -22.47 -59.95 29.87
CA SER A 114 -22.94 -59.23 31.04
C SER A 114 -24.01 -58.17 30.69
N GLU A 115 -24.96 -57.98 31.60
CA GLU A 115 -25.89 -56.86 31.52
C GLU A 115 -25.18 -55.48 31.55
N PHE A 116 -23.94 -55.44 32.08
CA PHE A 116 -23.14 -54.22 32.16
C PHE A 116 -22.28 -54.00 30.91
N TYR A 117 -22.28 -54.91 29.96
CA TYR A 117 -21.37 -54.84 28.80
C TYR A 117 -21.64 -53.68 27.89
N ASP A 118 -22.90 -53.37 27.59
CA ASP A 118 -23.22 -52.24 26.73
C ASP A 118 -22.77 -50.90 27.32
N HIS A 119 -22.85 -50.76 28.64
CA HIS A 119 -22.32 -49.59 29.34
C HIS A 119 -20.83 -49.50 29.20
N ALA A 120 -20.12 -50.58 29.44
CA ALA A 120 -18.66 -50.65 29.28
C ALA A 120 -18.23 -50.38 27.82
N LEU A 121 -18.93 -50.99 26.87
CA LEU A 121 -18.65 -50.83 25.43
C LEU A 121 -18.86 -49.38 24.98
N TYR A 122 -19.86 -48.71 25.50
CA TYR A 122 -20.10 -47.29 25.21
C TYR A 122 -18.89 -46.42 25.62
N TYR A 123 -18.43 -46.56 26.88
CA TYR A 123 -17.28 -45.78 27.35
C TYR A 123 -15.98 -46.18 26.64
N LYS A 124 -15.78 -47.45 26.34
CA LYS A 124 -14.62 -47.94 25.56
C LYS A 124 -14.63 -47.33 24.15
N SER A 125 -15.80 -47.34 23.50
CA SER A 125 -15.95 -46.75 22.15
C SER A 125 -15.77 -45.24 22.15
N TYR A 126 -16.25 -44.56 23.20
CA TYR A 126 -16.01 -43.14 23.38
C TYR A 126 -14.51 -42.82 23.59
N ILE A 127 -13.81 -43.60 24.44
CA ILE A 127 -12.37 -43.43 24.64
C ILE A 127 -11.63 -43.64 23.32
N ALA A 128 -11.99 -44.65 22.56
CA ALA A 128 -11.40 -44.89 21.25
C ALA A 128 -11.67 -43.73 20.27
N TYR A 129 -12.88 -43.16 20.25
CA TYR A 129 -13.23 -41.98 19.49
C TYR A 129 -12.39 -40.76 19.91
N ALA A 130 -12.25 -40.52 21.21
CA ALA A 130 -11.45 -39.44 21.77
C ALA A 130 -9.95 -39.56 21.46
N ARG A 131 -9.47 -40.81 21.26
CA ARG A 131 -8.08 -41.12 20.87
C ARG A 131 -7.90 -41.26 19.35
N GLU A 132 -8.89 -40.86 18.58
CA GLU A 132 -8.89 -40.94 17.10
C GLU A 132 -8.73 -42.36 16.55
N GLN A 133 -9.01 -43.39 17.35
CA GLN A 133 -9.04 -44.79 16.95
C GLN A 133 -10.40 -45.15 16.31
N TYR A 134 -10.68 -44.48 15.16
CA TYR A 134 -12.02 -44.46 14.58
C TYR A 134 -12.56 -45.83 14.18
N ASP A 135 -11.72 -46.74 13.68
CA ASP A 135 -12.17 -48.09 13.27
C ASP A 135 -12.66 -48.90 14.47
N TRP A 136 -11.95 -48.79 15.59
CA TRP A 136 -12.34 -49.45 16.82
C TRP A 136 -13.59 -48.83 17.44
N ALA A 137 -13.64 -47.51 17.48
CA ALA A 137 -14.82 -46.75 17.95
C ALA A 137 -16.06 -47.10 17.11
N ARG A 138 -15.93 -47.13 15.77
CA ARG A 138 -17.00 -47.50 14.84
C ARG A 138 -17.53 -48.90 15.18
N SER A 139 -16.67 -49.90 15.25
CA SER A 139 -17.07 -51.29 15.57
C SER A 139 -17.85 -51.38 16.89
N GLY A 140 -17.46 -50.60 17.90
CA GLY A 140 -18.15 -50.55 19.17
C GLY A 140 -19.53 -49.88 19.08
N PHE A 141 -19.62 -48.73 18.43
CA PHE A 141 -20.90 -48.05 18.27
C PHE A 141 -21.86 -48.78 17.32
N GLU A 142 -21.41 -49.47 16.29
CA GLU A 142 -22.24 -50.33 15.44
C GLU A 142 -22.90 -51.47 16.24
N ARG A 143 -22.20 -52.05 17.20
CA ARG A 143 -22.76 -53.08 18.09
C ARG A 143 -23.82 -52.46 19.03
N LEU A 144 -23.63 -51.22 19.44
CA LEU A 144 -24.55 -50.48 20.33
C LEU A 144 -25.82 -50.01 19.63
N LEU A 145 -25.92 -50.04 18.29
CA LEU A 145 -27.16 -49.70 17.56
C LEU A 145 -28.38 -50.53 18.02
N LYS A 146 -28.17 -51.75 18.54
CA LYS A 146 -29.20 -52.65 19.03
C LYS A 146 -29.38 -52.58 20.55
N SER A 147 -28.64 -51.74 21.26
CA SER A 147 -28.69 -51.56 22.69
C SER A 147 -29.91 -50.71 23.07
N GLU A 148 -30.67 -51.15 24.06
CA GLU A 148 -31.81 -50.39 24.62
C GLU A 148 -31.33 -49.06 25.23
N ALA A 149 -30.15 -49.06 25.86
CA ALA A 149 -29.60 -47.90 26.52
C ALA A 149 -28.90 -46.89 25.56
N TYR A 150 -28.28 -47.38 24.46
CA TYR A 150 -27.38 -46.57 23.62
C TYR A 150 -27.74 -46.55 22.14
N GLY A 151 -28.80 -47.26 21.72
CA GLY A 151 -29.21 -47.33 20.31
C GLY A 151 -29.60 -46.00 19.72
N GLU A 152 -30.03 -45.04 20.52
CA GLU A 152 -30.33 -43.66 20.07
C GLU A 152 -29.10 -42.75 20.02
N VAL A 153 -28.07 -43.06 20.80
CA VAL A 153 -26.85 -42.25 20.92
C VAL A 153 -25.76 -42.74 19.95
N ALA A 154 -25.68 -44.03 19.68
CA ALA A 154 -24.68 -44.64 18.81
C ALA A 154 -24.67 -44.02 17.38
N PRO A 155 -25.79 -43.75 16.69
CA PRO A 155 -25.79 -43.12 15.38
C PRO A 155 -25.15 -41.72 15.35
N TYR A 156 -25.25 -40.97 16.45
CA TYR A 156 -24.58 -39.68 16.59
C TYR A 156 -23.06 -39.82 16.50
N TYR A 157 -22.48 -40.76 17.26
CA TYR A 157 -21.02 -40.97 17.21
C TYR A 157 -20.57 -41.57 15.91
N LEU A 158 -21.35 -42.48 15.30
CA LEU A 158 -21.04 -43.00 13.97
C LEU A 158 -20.98 -41.87 12.93
N LEU A 159 -21.92 -40.94 12.95
CA LEU A 159 -21.87 -39.78 12.05
C LEU A 159 -20.65 -38.89 12.29
N GLN A 160 -20.29 -38.67 13.56
CA GLN A 160 -19.08 -37.93 13.93
C GLN A 160 -17.81 -38.63 13.42
N ILE A 161 -17.74 -39.95 13.53
CA ILE A 161 -16.61 -40.75 13.03
C ILE A 161 -16.52 -40.62 11.49
N GLU A 162 -17.61 -40.76 10.78
CA GLU A 162 -17.66 -40.61 9.31
C GLU A 162 -17.20 -39.20 8.90
N PHE A 163 -17.65 -38.19 9.62
CA PHE A 163 -17.21 -36.82 9.43
C PHE A 163 -15.68 -36.67 9.62
N LYS A 164 -15.15 -37.18 10.74
CA LYS A 164 -13.71 -37.14 11.04
C LYS A 164 -12.86 -37.88 10.01
N GLN A 165 -13.39 -38.95 9.43
CA GLN A 165 -12.73 -39.72 8.36
C GLN A 165 -12.91 -39.10 6.96
N GLY A 166 -13.63 -37.97 6.82
CA GLY A 166 -13.83 -37.29 5.56
C GLY A 166 -14.95 -37.86 4.68
N ASN A 167 -15.77 -38.78 5.22
CA ASN A 167 -16.89 -39.38 4.48
C ASN A 167 -18.11 -38.43 4.47
N TYR A 168 -17.90 -37.20 3.98
CA TYR A 168 -18.90 -36.13 4.04
C TYR A 168 -20.22 -36.48 3.34
N ARG A 169 -20.17 -37.29 2.28
CA ARG A 169 -21.39 -37.75 1.61
C ARG A 169 -22.28 -38.57 2.52
N TYR A 170 -21.72 -39.51 3.28
CA TYR A 170 -22.46 -40.28 4.28
C TYR A 170 -23.10 -39.37 5.35
N VAL A 171 -22.33 -38.37 5.78
CA VAL A 171 -22.79 -37.40 6.79
C VAL A 171 -24.03 -36.65 6.33
N VAL A 172 -24.02 -36.12 5.09
CA VAL A 172 -25.16 -35.33 4.58
C VAL A 172 -26.39 -36.19 4.25
N GLU A 173 -26.19 -37.46 3.86
CA GLU A 173 -27.27 -38.41 3.58
C GLU A 173 -27.99 -38.88 4.86
N ASN A 174 -27.28 -38.99 5.98
CA ASN A 174 -27.81 -39.57 7.22
C ASN A 174 -28.06 -38.54 8.35
N GLY A 175 -27.47 -37.34 8.27
CA GLY A 175 -27.49 -36.35 9.34
C GLY A 175 -28.85 -35.72 9.59
N GLU A 176 -29.69 -35.54 8.57
CA GLU A 176 -31.01 -34.91 8.71
C GLU A 176 -31.94 -35.69 9.62
N GLU A 177 -31.96 -37.02 9.53
CA GLU A 177 -32.79 -37.85 10.37
C GLU A 177 -32.37 -37.76 11.84
N LEU A 178 -31.06 -37.68 12.09
CA LEU A 178 -30.51 -37.50 13.42
C LEU A 178 -30.85 -36.12 14.00
N ILE A 179 -30.79 -35.05 13.21
CA ILE A 179 -31.15 -33.69 13.62
C ILE A 179 -32.60 -33.65 14.09
N ARG A 180 -33.51 -34.31 13.38
CA ARG A 180 -34.96 -34.32 13.74
C ARG A 180 -35.23 -34.95 15.10
N ARG A 181 -34.43 -35.95 15.50
CA ARG A 181 -34.60 -36.68 16.79
C ARG A 181 -33.72 -36.11 17.91
N ALA A 182 -32.76 -35.25 17.58
CA ALA A 182 -31.74 -34.79 18.50
C ALA A 182 -32.29 -33.81 19.57
N SER A 183 -31.69 -33.86 20.75
CA SER A 183 -31.86 -32.82 21.77
C SER A 183 -31.34 -31.46 21.26
N PRO A 184 -31.72 -30.31 21.82
CA PRO A 184 -31.28 -28.99 21.36
C PRO A 184 -29.75 -28.89 21.25
N ARG A 185 -29.01 -29.37 22.24
CA ARG A 185 -27.52 -29.36 22.24
C ARG A 185 -26.92 -30.22 21.13
N GLN A 186 -27.45 -31.44 20.96
CA GLN A 186 -27.01 -32.34 19.88
C GLN A 186 -27.41 -31.78 18.50
N ARG A 187 -28.56 -31.12 18.40
CA ARG A 187 -29.01 -30.48 17.17
C ARG A 187 -28.07 -29.37 16.71
N ALA A 188 -27.60 -28.52 17.63
CA ALA A 188 -26.62 -27.50 17.34
C ALA A 188 -25.35 -28.15 16.74
N GLU A 189 -24.75 -29.12 17.43
CA GLU A 189 -23.55 -29.78 16.97
C GLU A 189 -23.71 -30.52 15.62
N LEU A 190 -24.83 -31.25 15.45
CA LEU A 190 -25.13 -31.92 14.17
C LEU A 190 -25.31 -30.90 13.04
N SER A 191 -25.96 -29.77 13.28
CA SER A 191 -26.10 -28.71 12.29
C SER A 191 -24.76 -28.15 11.88
N ARG A 192 -23.85 -27.92 12.82
CA ARG A 192 -22.48 -27.47 12.54
C ARG A 192 -21.73 -28.49 11.68
N VAL A 193 -21.80 -29.78 12.03
CA VAL A 193 -21.16 -30.87 11.27
C VAL A 193 -21.75 -30.99 9.85
N MET A 194 -23.07 -30.87 9.71
CA MET A 194 -23.72 -30.86 8.39
C MET A 194 -23.29 -29.67 7.53
N ALA A 195 -23.18 -28.48 8.12
CA ALA A 195 -22.72 -27.30 7.43
C ALA A 195 -21.30 -27.52 6.86
N GLU A 196 -20.39 -28.02 7.70
CA GLU A 196 -19.01 -28.28 7.27
C GLU A 196 -18.96 -29.40 6.21
N ALA A 197 -19.75 -30.47 6.38
CA ALA A 197 -19.79 -31.56 5.40
C ALA A 197 -20.27 -31.07 4.02
N TRP A 198 -21.33 -30.29 3.94
CA TRP A 198 -21.78 -29.66 2.69
C TRP A 198 -20.74 -28.72 2.11
N PHE A 199 -20.08 -27.92 2.95
CA PHE A 199 -18.99 -27.06 2.52
C PHE A 199 -17.85 -27.84 1.87
N ARG A 200 -17.41 -28.95 2.51
CA ARG A 200 -16.36 -29.84 1.98
C ARG A 200 -16.76 -30.52 0.67
N LEU A 201 -18.04 -30.73 0.45
CA LEU A 201 -18.59 -31.23 -0.82
C LEU A 201 -18.69 -30.15 -1.90
N GLY A 202 -18.45 -28.88 -1.58
CA GLY A 202 -18.52 -27.76 -2.52
C GLY A 202 -19.92 -27.18 -2.75
N GLU A 203 -20.89 -27.57 -1.92
CA GLU A 203 -22.29 -27.11 -1.98
C GLU A 203 -22.50 -25.92 -1.03
N TYR A 204 -22.18 -24.73 -1.48
CA TYR A 204 -22.05 -23.54 -0.64
C TYR A 204 -23.36 -22.86 -0.22
N SER A 205 -24.51 -23.20 -0.80
CA SER A 205 -25.82 -22.70 -0.34
C SER A 205 -26.29 -23.40 0.93
N LYS A 206 -26.00 -24.69 1.07
CA LYS A 206 -26.45 -25.52 2.19
C LYS A 206 -25.84 -25.16 3.56
N PRO A 207 -24.53 -24.87 3.67
CA PRO A 207 -23.95 -24.45 4.93
C PRO A 207 -24.65 -23.27 5.60
N LEU A 208 -25.23 -22.35 4.82
CA LEU A 208 -25.95 -21.18 5.35
C LEU A 208 -27.17 -21.61 6.18
N ASP A 209 -28.01 -22.49 5.63
CA ASP A 209 -29.22 -22.98 6.31
C ASP A 209 -28.85 -23.73 7.60
N TYR A 210 -27.80 -24.56 7.56
CA TYR A 210 -27.37 -25.36 8.72
C TYR A 210 -26.66 -24.53 9.79
N LEU A 211 -25.89 -23.50 9.43
CA LEU A 211 -25.29 -22.59 10.41
C LEU A 211 -26.33 -21.66 11.03
N ASP A 212 -27.36 -21.26 10.29
CA ASP A 212 -28.51 -20.57 10.87
C ASP A 212 -29.24 -21.46 11.88
N ALA A 213 -29.44 -22.74 11.55
CA ALA A 213 -30.02 -23.72 12.47
C ALA A 213 -29.13 -23.98 13.70
N PHE A 214 -27.82 -23.96 13.54
CA PHE A 214 -26.84 -24.05 14.64
C PHE A 214 -27.05 -22.91 15.65
N VAL A 215 -27.11 -21.67 15.16
CA VAL A 215 -27.33 -20.48 16.00
C VAL A 215 -28.71 -20.54 16.68
N GLN A 216 -29.77 -20.92 15.93
CA GLN A 216 -31.13 -21.06 16.48
C GLN A 216 -31.21 -22.12 17.57
N ALA A 217 -30.38 -23.16 17.50
CA ALA A 217 -30.28 -24.20 18.53
C ALA A 217 -29.39 -23.81 19.72
N GLY A 218 -28.91 -22.56 19.77
CA GLY A 218 -28.10 -22.01 20.87
C GLY A 218 -26.58 -22.16 20.66
N GLY A 219 -26.14 -22.48 19.46
CA GLY A 219 -24.73 -22.49 19.11
C GLY A 219 -24.17 -21.08 18.95
N GLU A 220 -22.92 -20.86 19.32
CA GLU A 220 -22.19 -19.61 19.11
C GLU A 220 -21.20 -19.74 17.96
N MET A 221 -21.26 -18.83 16.99
CA MET A 221 -20.37 -18.84 15.84
C MET A 221 -18.97 -18.37 16.23
N GLY A 222 -18.03 -19.30 16.27
CA GLY A 222 -16.60 -19.03 16.40
C GLY A 222 -15.99 -18.57 15.08
N ARG A 223 -14.66 -18.52 15.04
CA ARG A 223 -13.92 -18.10 13.85
C ARG A 223 -14.13 -19.04 12.65
N ASP A 224 -14.12 -20.35 12.92
CA ASP A 224 -14.29 -21.37 11.87
C ASP A 224 -15.69 -21.30 11.24
N GLU A 225 -16.73 -21.17 12.06
CA GLU A 225 -18.11 -21.05 11.60
C GLU A 225 -18.32 -19.73 10.84
N ASN A 226 -17.75 -18.63 11.32
CA ASN A 226 -17.78 -17.34 10.61
C ASN A 226 -17.08 -17.44 9.26
N TYR A 227 -15.96 -18.17 9.16
CA TYR A 227 -15.31 -18.42 7.87
C TYR A 227 -16.17 -19.26 6.94
N LEU A 228 -16.72 -20.37 7.42
CA LEU A 228 -17.62 -21.25 6.64
C LEU A 228 -18.82 -20.47 6.09
N TYR A 229 -19.46 -19.66 6.95
CA TYR A 229 -20.61 -18.85 6.57
C TYR A 229 -20.23 -17.75 5.59
N GLY A 230 -19.19 -16.99 5.89
CA GLY A 230 -18.70 -15.90 5.05
C GLY A 230 -18.21 -16.37 3.67
N PHE A 231 -17.45 -17.49 3.63
CA PHE A 231 -17.01 -18.07 2.36
C PHE A 231 -18.19 -18.63 1.54
N SER A 232 -19.18 -19.21 2.21
CA SER A 232 -20.41 -19.69 1.54
C SER A 232 -21.21 -18.54 0.92
N LEU A 233 -21.32 -17.41 1.63
CA LEU A 233 -21.90 -16.18 1.09
C LEU A 233 -21.11 -15.65 -0.10
N TYR A 234 -19.77 -15.64 -0.01
CA TYR A 234 -18.89 -15.24 -1.10
C TYR A 234 -19.12 -16.11 -2.36
N ARG A 235 -19.18 -17.43 -2.19
CA ARG A 235 -19.41 -18.37 -3.30
C ARG A 235 -20.80 -18.29 -3.90
N THR A 236 -21.79 -17.78 -3.15
CA THR A 236 -23.15 -17.48 -3.62
C THR A 236 -23.34 -16.02 -4.05
N ALA A 237 -22.24 -15.28 -4.27
CA ALA A 237 -22.21 -13.92 -4.76
C ALA A 237 -22.89 -12.86 -3.84
N ARG A 238 -23.01 -13.14 -2.56
CA ARG A 238 -23.51 -12.20 -1.54
C ARG A 238 -22.32 -11.51 -0.85
N TYR A 239 -21.63 -10.66 -1.59
CA TYR A 239 -20.30 -10.14 -1.20
C TYR A 239 -20.33 -9.21 0.02
N ASP A 240 -21.37 -8.35 0.15
CA ASP A 240 -21.49 -7.43 1.28
C ASP A 240 -21.70 -8.18 2.59
N ASP A 241 -22.61 -9.16 2.58
CA ASP A 241 -22.84 -10.03 3.73
C ASP A 241 -21.60 -10.88 4.04
N ALA A 242 -20.94 -11.42 3.01
CA ALA A 242 -19.72 -12.23 3.14
C ALA A 242 -18.61 -11.47 3.86
N ALA A 243 -18.43 -10.19 3.54
CA ALA A 243 -17.41 -9.35 4.14
C ALA A 243 -17.57 -9.22 5.66
N GLU A 244 -18.81 -9.15 6.17
CA GLU A 244 -19.06 -9.09 7.60
C GLU A 244 -18.55 -10.33 8.35
N TYR A 245 -18.86 -11.51 7.83
CA TYR A 245 -18.50 -12.78 8.47
C TYR A 245 -17.02 -13.12 8.27
N LEU A 246 -16.47 -12.90 7.08
CA LEU A 246 -15.04 -13.11 6.82
C LEU A 246 -14.17 -12.23 7.70
N ARG A 247 -14.59 -10.99 7.98
CA ARG A 247 -13.89 -10.11 8.92
C ARG A 247 -13.87 -10.67 10.34
N LYS A 248 -14.97 -11.30 10.79
CA LYS A 248 -15.05 -11.96 12.11
C LYS A 248 -14.16 -13.20 12.20
N ALA A 249 -13.85 -13.83 11.07
CA ALA A 249 -12.96 -14.98 11.00
C ALA A 249 -11.47 -14.59 11.09
N CYS A 250 -11.11 -13.34 10.76
CA CYS A 250 -9.75 -12.83 10.93
C CYS A 250 -9.43 -12.58 12.42
N GLY A 251 -8.14 -12.57 12.80
CA GLY A 251 -7.72 -12.14 14.15
C GLY A 251 -6.68 -13.02 14.82
N ALA A 252 -6.13 -14.02 14.11
CA ALA A 252 -5.00 -14.81 14.56
C ALA A 252 -3.94 -14.91 13.44
N ASP A 253 -2.74 -15.34 13.80
CA ASP A 253 -1.68 -15.62 12.83
C ASP A 253 -1.77 -17.09 12.41
N ASP A 254 -2.68 -17.37 11.48
CA ASP A 254 -2.96 -18.73 10.99
C ASP A 254 -3.47 -18.73 9.54
N ALA A 255 -3.53 -19.92 8.95
CA ALA A 255 -4.01 -20.14 7.60
C ALA A 255 -5.48 -19.69 7.40
N LEU A 256 -6.30 -19.76 8.44
CA LEU A 256 -7.69 -19.33 8.38
C LEU A 256 -7.78 -17.82 8.15
N THR A 257 -7.03 -17.04 8.93
CA THR A 257 -6.96 -15.58 8.76
C THR A 257 -6.42 -15.19 7.39
N GLN A 258 -5.39 -15.90 6.87
CA GLN A 258 -4.88 -15.63 5.53
C GLN A 258 -5.96 -15.84 4.46
N ASN A 259 -6.66 -16.96 4.49
CA ASN A 259 -7.74 -17.25 3.57
C ASN A 259 -8.91 -16.27 3.70
N ALA A 260 -9.34 -16.00 4.95
CA ALA A 260 -10.44 -15.08 5.23
C ALA A 260 -10.15 -13.67 4.73
N SER A 261 -8.95 -13.13 5.00
CA SER A 261 -8.55 -11.79 4.58
C SER A 261 -8.39 -11.68 3.06
N TYR A 262 -7.96 -12.74 2.38
CA TYR A 262 -7.88 -12.78 0.93
C TYR A 262 -9.28 -12.67 0.28
N HIS A 263 -10.24 -13.50 0.72
CA HIS A 263 -11.60 -13.45 0.20
C HIS A 263 -12.36 -12.18 0.63
N LEU A 264 -12.06 -11.66 1.82
CA LEU A 264 -12.56 -10.38 2.30
C LEU A 264 -12.11 -9.24 1.38
N ALA A 265 -10.85 -9.27 0.93
CA ALA A 265 -10.33 -8.29 -0.03
C ALA A 265 -11.09 -8.33 -1.36
N ASP A 266 -11.39 -9.54 -1.89
CA ASP A 266 -12.18 -9.67 -3.13
C ASP A 266 -13.64 -9.19 -2.94
N CYS A 267 -14.24 -9.45 -1.78
CA CYS A 267 -15.56 -8.90 -1.44
C CYS A 267 -15.56 -7.37 -1.52
N TYR A 268 -14.59 -6.72 -0.89
CA TYR A 268 -14.47 -5.25 -0.92
C TYR A 268 -14.20 -4.71 -2.34
N LEU A 269 -13.39 -5.41 -3.14
CA LEU A 269 -13.18 -5.01 -4.55
C LEU A 269 -14.48 -5.02 -5.35
N ARG A 270 -15.29 -6.06 -5.17
CA ARG A 270 -16.59 -6.19 -5.85
C ARG A 270 -17.61 -5.17 -5.36
N GLY A 271 -17.54 -4.79 -4.09
CA GLY A 271 -18.31 -3.70 -3.50
C GLY A 271 -17.77 -2.29 -3.84
N GLY A 272 -16.62 -2.19 -4.53
CA GLY A 272 -16.01 -0.91 -4.94
C GLY A 272 -15.17 -0.24 -3.85
N ASP A 273 -15.04 -0.83 -2.67
CA ASP A 273 -14.21 -0.31 -1.58
C ASP A 273 -12.75 -0.75 -1.72
N LYS A 274 -12.03 -0.07 -2.62
CA LYS A 274 -10.61 -0.34 -2.88
C LYS A 274 -9.71 -0.13 -1.66
N GLN A 275 -10.09 0.76 -0.74
CA GLN A 275 -9.28 1.05 0.45
C GLN A 275 -9.30 -0.13 1.44
N GLN A 276 -10.48 -0.66 1.72
CA GLN A 276 -10.62 -1.85 2.57
C GLN A 276 -10.04 -3.10 1.91
N ALA A 277 -10.21 -3.23 0.59
CA ALA A 277 -9.60 -4.31 -0.19
C ALA A 277 -8.07 -4.29 -0.06
N MET A 278 -7.45 -3.13 -0.21
CA MET A 278 -6.01 -2.96 -0.09
C MET A 278 -5.49 -3.39 1.29
N GLN A 279 -6.17 -3.00 2.38
CA GLN A 279 -5.80 -3.39 3.74
C GLN A 279 -5.92 -4.91 3.94
N SER A 280 -6.98 -5.51 3.41
CA SER A 280 -7.22 -6.95 3.52
C SER A 280 -6.20 -7.76 2.70
N PHE A 281 -5.82 -7.30 1.50
CA PHE A 281 -4.71 -7.91 0.74
C PHE A 281 -3.36 -7.75 1.44
N ALA A 282 -3.10 -6.61 2.07
CA ALA A 282 -1.89 -6.42 2.87
C ALA A 282 -1.79 -7.47 3.99
N MET A 283 -2.91 -7.72 4.69
CA MET A 283 -2.99 -8.75 5.74
C MET A 283 -2.72 -10.15 5.18
N ALA A 284 -3.38 -10.53 4.08
CA ALA A 284 -3.21 -11.83 3.45
C ALA A 284 -1.79 -12.05 2.90
N SER A 285 -1.14 -10.99 2.41
CA SER A 285 0.20 -11.04 1.84
C SER A 285 1.33 -11.17 2.85
N ASN A 286 1.08 -10.85 4.12
CA ASN A 286 2.07 -10.93 5.19
C ASN A 286 2.08 -12.31 5.88
N ALA A 287 1.10 -13.15 5.62
CA ALA A 287 1.01 -14.51 6.14
C ALA A 287 1.66 -15.50 5.15
N GLU A 288 2.38 -16.49 5.68
CA GLU A 288 3.19 -17.44 4.89
C GLU A 288 2.60 -18.87 4.86
N PHE A 289 1.32 -19.05 5.20
CA PHE A 289 0.69 -20.36 5.27
C PHE A 289 0.36 -20.94 3.89
N ASP A 290 -0.11 -20.09 2.97
CA ASP A 290 -0.36 -20.43 1.56
C ASP A 290 0.39 -19.44 0.67
N SER A 291 1.42 -19.94 -0.02
CA SER A 291 2.29 -19.12 -0.87
C SER A 291 1.58 -18.57 -2.11
N ALA A 292 0.58 -19.28 -2.64
CA ALA A 292 -0.17 -18.82 -3.81
C ALA A 292 -1.10 -17.65 -3.42
N ILE A 293 -1.74 -17.74 -2.27
CA ILE A 293 -2.55 -16.64 -1.71
C ILE A 293 -1.64 -15.45 -1.37
N ALA A 294 -0.49 -15.69 -0.73
CA ALA A 294 0.46 -14.64 -0.38
C ALA A 294 0.96 -13.88 -1.62
N GLU A 295 1.29 -14.61 -2.70
CA GLU A 295 1.73 -14.02 -3.97
C GLU A 295 0.63 -13.15 -4.60
N ASP A 296 -0.57 -13.70 -4.76
CA ASP A 296 -1.69 -12.98 -5.37
C ASP A 296 -2.09 -11.75 -4.56
N ALA A 297 -2.14 -11.90 -3.24
CA ALA A 297 -2.45 -10.81 -2.32
C ALA A 297 -1.39 -9.69 -2.39
N LEU A 298 -0.09 -10.03 -2.43
CA LEU A 298 0.99 -9.04 -2.51
C LEU A 298 0.96 -8.27 -3.81
N PHE A 299 0.66 -8.95 -4.93
CA PHE A 299 0.50 -8.29 -6.21
C PHE A 299 -0.67 -7.29 -6.21
N ASN A 300 -1.84 -7.73 -5.73
CA ASN A 300 -3.04 -6.88 -5.68
C ASN A 300 -2.85 -5.72 -4.66
N TYR A 301 -2.18 -5.96 -3.55
CA TYR A 301 -1.80 -4.91 -2.60
C TYR A 301 -0.93 -3.84 -3.26
N GLY A 302 0.13 -4.23 -3.97
CA GLY A 302 1.00 -3.29 -4.68
C GLY A 302 0.28 -2.51 -5.79
N LYS A 303 -0.60 -3.19 -6.53
CA LYS A 303 -1.43 -2.56 -7.56
C LYS A 303 -2.39 -1.51 -6.97
N LEU A 304 -3.09 -1.85 -5.90
CA LEU A 304 -4.01 -0.93 -5.23
C LEU A 304 -3.28 0.23 -4.56
N GLN A 305 -2.10 0.02 -3.99
CA GLN A 305 -1.24 1.09 -3.49
C GLN A 305 -0.88 2.08 -4.61
N TYR A 306 -0.58 1.60 -5.80
CA TYR A 306 -0.33 2.45 -6.96
C TYR A 306 -1.59 3.24 -7.37
N GLU A 307 -2.74 2.57 -7.46
CA GLU A 307 -4.00 3.18 -7.90
C GLU A 307 -4.53 4.24 -6.90
N LEU A 308 -4.41 3.98 -5.60
CA LEU A 308 -4.96 4.82 -4.53
C LEU A 308 -3.97 5.87 -4.01
N GLY A 309 -2.71 5.78 -4.38
CA GLY A 309 -1.61 6.57 -3.79
C GLY A 309 -1.72 8.08 -3.97
N GLY A 310 -2.61 8.59 -4.84
CA GLY A 310 -2.90 10.02 -4.98
C GLY A 310 -1.66 10.90 -5.22
N GLY A 311 -0.62 10.35 -5.87
CA GLY A 311 0.68 11.01 -6.09
C GLY A 311 1.76 10.64 -5.06
N ARG A 312 1.46 9.82 -4.06
CA ARG A 312 2.44 9.29 -3.09
C ARG A 312 2.79 7.85 -3.46
N PHE A 313 3.78 7.68 -4.32
CA PHE A 313 4.11 6.37 -4.89
C PHE A 313 5.14 5.57 -4.09
N ASN A 314 5.75 6.13 -3.03
CA ASN A 314 6.83 5.46 -2.28
C ASN A 314 6.38 4.11 -1.68
N GLU A 315 5.16 4.03 -1.14
CA GLU A 315 4.62 2.78 -0.58
C GLU A 315 4.35 1.75 -1.68
N ALA A 316 3.78 2.16 -2.81
CA ALA A 316 3.59 1.30 -3.97
C ALA A 316 4.93 0.76 -4.49
N ILE A 317 5.96 1.61 -4.55
CA ILE A 317 7.33 1.24 -4.96
C ILE A 317 7.90 0.17 -4.01
N GLN A 318 7.77 0.34 -2.70
CA GLN A 318 8.26 -0.64 -1.72
C GLN A 318 7.57 -2.00 -1.88
N VAL A 319 6.24 -2.00 -1.99
CA VAL A 319 5.45 -3.23 -2.12
C VAL A 319 5.74 -3.95 -3.44
N LEU A 320 5.79 -3.21 -4.56
CA LEU A 320 6.06 -3.79 -5.87
C LEU A 320 7.51 -4.31 -5.99
N ASN A 321 8.49 -3.62 -5.39
CA ASN A 321 9.87 -4.13 -5.30
C ASN A 321 9.94 -5.43 -4.49
N ARG A 322 9.24 -5.48 -3.35
CA ARG A 322 9.11 -6.71 -2.55
C ARG A 322 8.53 -7.85 -3.40
N TYR A 323 7.46 -7.59 -4.17
CA TYR A 323 6.86 -8.59 -5.05
C TYR A 323 7.85 -9.12 -6.09
N VAL A 324 8.52 -8.24 -6.82
CA VAL A 324 9.50 -8.61 -7.86
C VAL A 324 10.66 -9.41 -7.27
N ALA A 325 11.11 -9.08 -6.05
CA ALA A 325 12.19 -9.78 -5.36
C ALA A 325 11.76 -11.16 -4.86
N GLN A 326 10.56 -11.29 -4.28
CA GLN A 326 10.06 -12.55 -3.70
C GLN A 326 9.59 -13.55 -4.76
N TYR A 327 9.03 -13.06 -5.87
CA TYR A 327 8.41 -13.90 -6.90
C TYR A 327 8.98 -13.66 -8.31
N PRO A 328 10.31 -13.78 -8.51
CA PRO A 328 10.96 -13.41 -9.78
C PRO A 328 10.51 -14.26 -10.99
N SER A 329 9.98 -15.44 -10.75
CA SER A 329 9.49 -16.37 -11.79
C SER A 329 7.99 -16.29 -12.02
N SER A 330 7.28 -15.41 -11.34
CA SER A 330 5.83 -15.25 -11.52
C SER A 330 5.50 -14.68 -12.91
N PRO A 331 4.43 -15.16 -13.55
CA PRO A 331 3.96 -14.57 -14.81
C PRO A 331 3.53 -13.10 -14.66
N ARG A 332 3.25 -12.65 -13.45
CA ARG A 332 2.84 -11.26 -13.14
C ARG A 332 4.02 -10.31 -12.91
N VAL A 333 5.27 -10.81 -12.86
CA VAL A 333 6.47 -9.96 -12.66
C VAL A 333 6.54 -8.86 -13.71
N ARG A 334 6.15 -9.16 -14.95
CA ARG A 334 6.11 -8.15 -16.01
C ARG A 334 5.19 -6.99 -15.63
N THR A 335 3.93 -7.27 -15.30
CA THR A 335 2.95 -6.24 -14.89
C THR A 335 3.39 -5.48 -13.64
N ALA A 336 3.96 -6.19 -12.64
CA ALA A 336 4.50 -5.55 -11.44
C ALA A 336 5.63 -4.57 -11.76
N LYS A 337 6.55 -4.91 -12.68
CA LYS A 337 7.61 -4.03 -13.15
C LYS A 337 7.06 -2.84 -13.95
N GLU A 338 6.03 -3.02 -14.76
CA GLU A 338 5.35 -1.94 -15.48
C GLU A 338 4.76 -0.91 -14.50
N LEU A 339 4.05 -1.38 -13.46
CA LEU A 339 3.52 -0.54 -12.40
C LEU A 339 4.63 0.16 -11.61
N LEU A 340 5.72 -0.56 -11.34
CA LEU A 340 6.87 -0.02 -10.62
C LEU A 340 7.58 1.07 -11.44
N ALA A 341 7.79 0.86 -12.74
CA ALA A 341 8.35 1.86 -13.63
C ALA A 341 7.45 3.11 -13.71
N ALA A 342 6.13 2.91 -13.76
CA ALA A 342 5.18 4.00 -13.74
C ALA A 342 5.19 4.76 -12.40
N ALA A 343 5.33 4.06 -11.27
CA ALA A 343 5.45 4.67 -9.95
C ALA A 343 6.73 5.50 -9.81
N TYR A 344 7.86 4.98 -10.24
CA TYR A 344 9.12 5.73 -10.29
C TYR A 344 9.04 6.94 -11.23
N TYR A 345 8.46 6.77 -12.43
CA TYR A 345 8.26 7.87 -13.36
C TYR A 345 7.41 9.00 -12.73
N ASN A 346 6.29 8.64 -12.11
CA ASN A 346 5.40 9.61 -11.47
C ASN A 346 6.01 10.28 -10.22
N SER A 347 7.00 9.64 -9.61
CA SER A 347 7.81 10.20 -8.51
C SER A 347 9.03 10.99 -8.99
N HIS A 348 9.18 11.20 -10.32
CA HIS A 348 10.33 11.86 -10.95
C HIS A 348 11.66 11.10 -10.77
N ASN A 349 11.63 9.83 -10.39
CA ASN A 349 12.81 8.96 -10.29
C ASN A 349 13.04 8.26 -11.64
N TYR A 350 13.49 9.03 -12.63
CA TYR A 350 13.59 8.58 -14.01
C TYR A 350 14.72 7.57 -14.25
N ASP A 351 15.76 7.59 -13.43
CA ASP A 351 16.87 6.64 -13.51
C ASP A 351 16.39 5.23 -13.18
N GLU A 352 15.71 5.06 -12.05
CA GLU A 352 15.16 3.77 -11.61
C GLU A 352 14.06 3.29 -12.57
N ALA A 353 13.20 4.19 -13.03
CA ALA A 353 12.16 3.86 -14.00
C ALA A 353 12.78 3.32 -15.31
N TYR A 354 13.86 3.96 -15.78
CA TYR A 354 14.57 3.55 -16.99
C TYR A 354 15.21 2.18 -16.84
N GLU A 355 15.93 1.94 -15.74
CA GLU A 355 16.64 0.66 -15.48
C GLU A 355 15.68 -0.52 -15.42
N ILE A 356 14.50 -0.32 -14.82
CA ILE A 356 13.46 -1.35 -14.77
C ILE A 356 13.01 -1.72 -16.18
N ILE A 357 12.65 -0.74 -17.01
CA ILE A 357 12.20 -1.02 -18.39
C ILE A 357 13.35 -1.57 -19.23
N ALA A 358 14.58 -1.10 -19.04
CA ALA A 358 15.74 -1.61 -19.73
C ALA A 358 16.07 -3.07 -19.39
N SER A 359 15.64 -3.56 -18.22
CA SER A 359 15.82 -4.96 -17.81
C SER A 359 14.95 -5.97 -18.55
N TYR A 360 14.02 -5.52 -19.38
CA TYR A 360 13.20 -6.43 -20.20
C TYR A 360 14.00 -6.93 -21.41
N PRO A 361 14.08 -8.25 -21.62
CA PRO A 361 14.87 -8.81 -22.72
C PRO A 361 14.26 -8.53 -24.09
N ASP A 362 12.96 -8.41 -24.20
CA ASP A 362 12.21 -8.17 -25.44
C ASP A 362 11.03 -7.23 -25.18
N PRO A 363 11.25 -5.91 -25.13
CA PRO A 363 10.20 -4.94 -24.88
C PRO A 363 9.29 -4.80 -26.13
N ASP A 364 7.97 -4.89 -25.92
CA ASP A 364 6.98 -4.59 -26.96
C ASP A 364 6.87 -3.08 -27.25
N GLY A 365 5.98 -2.72 -28.21
CA GLY A 365 5.83 -1.35 -28.65
C GLY A 365 5.43 -0.38 -27.52
N ASP A 366 4.60 -0.81 -26.58
CA ASP A 366 4.14 0.02 -25.46
C ASP A 366 5.27 0.26 -24.46
N LEU A 367 6.06 -0.78 -24.14
CA LEU A 367 7.24 -0.66 -23.29
C LEU A 367 8.33 0.20 -23.94
N LEU A 368 8.53 0.07 -25.26
CA LEU A 368 9.45 0.94 -25.99
C LEU A 368 8.99 2.40 -26.00
N ALA A 369 7.69 2.67 -26.14
CA ALA A 369 7.14 4.02 -26.04
C ALA A 369 7.33 4.60 -24.63
N ALA A 370 7.10 3.78 -23.58
CA ALA A 370 7.37 4.17 -22.20
C ALA A 370 8.85 4.43 -21.96
N LYS A 371 9.73 3.57 -22.47
CA LYS A 371 11.19 3.75 -22.40
C LYS A 371 11.64 5.05 -23.07
N GLN A 372 11.10 5.34 -24.25
CA GLN A 372 11.39 6.58 -24.97
C GLN A 372 11.00 7.82 -24.14
N LYS A 373 9.80 7.80 -23.58
CA LYS A 373 9.29 8.89 -22.73
C LYS A 373 10.15 9.08 -21.49
N ILE A 374 10.49 8.00 -20.80
CA ILE A 374 11.34 8.05 -19.60
C ILE A 374 12.74 8.56 -19.94
N ALA A 375 13.35 8.07 -21.04
CA ALA A 375 14.65 8.56 -21.49
C ALA A 375 14.62 10.08 -21.77
N TYR A 376 13.54 10.59 -22.36
CA TYR A 376 13.35 12.02 -22.56
C TYR A 376 13.34 12.79 -21.24
N PHE A 377 12.52 12.39 -20.24
CA PHE A 377 12.45 13.08 -18.95
C PHE A 377 13.74 12.90 -18.13
N ARG A 378 14.41 11.76 -18.23
CA ARG A 378 15.75 11.55 -17.67
C ARG A 378 16.75 12.57 -18.23
N GLY A 379 16.66 12.84 -19.53
CA GLY A 379 17.46 13.87 -20.20
C GLY A 379 17.19 15.27 -19.67
N LEU A 380 15.91 15.64 -19.48
CA LEU A 380 15.54 16.94 -18.89
C LEU A 380 16.03 17.08 -17.45
N SER A 381 15.83 16.03 -16.63
CA SER A 381 16.32 16.03 -15.24
C SER A 381 17.83 16.16 -15.15
N ALA A 382 18.56 15.59 -16.09
CA ALA A 382 20.01 15.75 -16.17
C ALA A 382 20.40 17.21 -16.53
N LEU A 383 19.65 17.87 -17.41
CA LEU A 383 19.85 19.29 -17.71
C LEU A 383 19.62 20.17 -16.48
N GLU A 384 18.56 19.94 -15.74
CA GLU A 384 18.26 20.66 -14.49
C GLU A 384 19.38 20.52 -13.45
N LYS A 385 20.04 19.36 -13.41
CA LYS A 385 21.19 19.07 -12.54
C LYS A 385 22.53 19.59 -13.10
N GLY A 386 22.52 20.17 -14.30
CA GLY A 386 23.74 20.66 -14.97
C GLY A 386 24.57 19.58 -15.69
N ASP A 387 24.11 18.31 -15.71
CA ASP A 387 24.77 17.23 -16.47
C ASP A 387 24.38 17.27 -17.95
N THR A 388 24.97 18.21 -18.69
CA THR A 388 24.70 18.35 -20.12
C THR A 388 25.23 17.18 -20.97
N GLN A 389 26.20 16.41 -20.47
CA GLN A 389 26.74 15.24 -21.18
C GLN A 389 25.75 14.05 -21.02
N GLY A 390 25.32 13.78 -19.82
CA GLY A 390 24.28 12.77 -19.54
C GLY A 390 22.99 13.07 -20.27
N ALA A 391 22.53 14.31 -20.20
CA ALA A 391 21.36 14.80 -20.93
C ALA A 391 21.43 14.51 -22.43
N GLY A 392 22.56 14.85 -23.06
CA GLY A 392 22.74 14.58 -24.47
C GLY A 392 22.63 13.10 -24.83
N ARG A 393 23.16 12.20 -23.98
CA ARG A 393 23.05 10.74 -24.18
C ARG A 393 21.62 10.26 -24.06
N TYR A 394 20.90 10.67 -23.01
CA TYR A 394 19.52 10.23 -22.76
C TYR A 394 18.55 10.75 -23.82
N LEU A 395 18.70 12.01 -24.24
CA LEU A 395 17.90 12.59 -25.32
C LEU A 395 18.19 11.92 -26.67
N ALA A 396 19.47 11.60 -26.96
CA ALA A 396 19.84 10.84 -28.16
C ALA A 396 19.20 9.44 -28.15
N GLU A 397 19.16 8.78 -27.00
CA GLU A 397 18.49 7.48 -26.88
C GLU A 397 16.99 7.60 -27.09
N SER A 398 16.33 8.61 -26.51
CA SER A 398 14.91 8.88 -26.75
C SER A 398 14.62 9.07 -28.25
N ALA A 399 15.42 9.87 -28.92
CA ALA A 399 15.30 10.09 -30.36
C ALA A 399 15.54 8.80 -31.17
N ARG A 400 16.51 7.94 -30.76
CA ARG A 400 16.83 6.68 -31.41
C ARG A 400 15.72 5.64 -31.29
N ILE A 401 15.04 5.54 -30.14
CA ILE A 401 13.89 4.63 -29.94
C ILE A 401 12.79 4.96 -30.94
N GLY A 402 12.43 6.21 -31.10
CA GLY A 402 11.64 6.71 -32.24
C GLY A 402 10.19 6.24 -32.36
N ILE A 403 9.63 5.57 -31.34
CA ILE A 403 8.24 5.07 -31.37
C ILE A 403 7.24 6.23 -31.33
N SER A 404 7.44 7.18 -30.43
CA SER A 404 6.59 8.37 -30.29
C SER A 404 7.14 9.53 -31.10
N PRO A 405 6.44 10.00 -32.15
CA PRO A 405 6.86 11.17 -32.92
C PRO A 405 7.05 12.43 -32.05
N LYS A 406 6.21 12.59 -31.04
CA LYS A 406 6.27 13.71 -30.10
C LYS A 406 7.60 13.74 -29.36
N TYR A 407 7.96 12.66 -28.66
CA TYR A 407 9.21 12.62 -27.88
C TYR A 407 10.46 12.59 -28.78
N ASN A 408 10.35 12.08 -30.00
CA ASN A 408 11.42 12.17 -30.99
C ASN A 408 11.69 13.64 -31.37
N ALA A 409 10.63 14.41 -31.65
CA ALA A 409 10.77 15.83 -31.97
C ALA A 409 11.31 16.63 -30.77
N LEU A 410 10.69 16.47 -29.58
CA LEU A 410 11.11 17.17 -28.37
C LEU A 410 12.56 16.87 -27.97
N ALA A 411 12.98 15.62 -28.06
CA ALA A 411 14.38 15.24 -27.80
C ALA A 411 15.34 15.95 -28.77
N THR A 412 14.96 16.09 -30.03
CA THR A 412 15.75 16.83 -31.02
C THR A 412 15.83 18.33 -30.67
N PHE A 413 14.73 18.94 -30.22
CA PHE A 413 14.75 20.33 -29.76
C PHE A 413 15.76 20.55 -28.64
N TRP A 414 15.72 19.72 -27.60
CA TRP A 414 16.62 19.84 -26.45
C TRP A 414 18.09 19.49 -26.78
N GLN A 415 18.33 18.66 -27.80
CA GLN A 415 19.67 18.47 -28.36
C GLN A 415 20.19 19.76 -29.02
N GLY A 416 19.29 20.48 -29.70
CA GLY A 416 19.60 21.82 -30.21
C GLY A 416 19.95 22.82 -29.11
N GLU A 417 19.23 22.79 -27.97
CA GLU A 417 19.54 23.60 -26.77
C GLU A 417 20.96 23.31 -26.23
N ILE A 418 21.29 22.02 -26.11
CA ILE A 418 22.65 21.61 -25.67
C ILE A 418 23.73 22.09 -26.67
N ALA A 419 23.46 21.97 -27.96
CA ALA A 419 24.39 22.42 -29.00
C ALA A 419 24.55 23.95 -28.97
N TYR A 420 23.47 24.68 -28.80
CA TYR A 420 23.48 26.13 -28.64
C TYR A 420 24.30 26.57 -27.44
N GLY A 421 24.09 25.97 -26.27
CA GLY A 421 24.86 26.28 -25.06
C GLY A 421 26.36 25.99 -25.17
N ARG A 422 26.74 25.13 -26.09
CA ARG A 422 28.18 24.84 -26.45
C ARG A 422 28.72 25.75 -27.53
N GLY A 423 27.95 26.68 -28.07
CA GLY A 423 28.33 27.54 -29.19
C GLY A 423 28.32 26.84 -30.56
N ASN A 424 27.81 25.61 -30.65
CA ASN A 424 27.71 24.85 -31.90
C ASN A 424 26.46 25.25 -32.71
N TYR A 425 26.40 26.49 -33.16
CA TYR A 425 25.19 27.06 -33.76
C TYR A 425 24.73 26.33 -35.05
N ASP A 426 25.65 25.74 -35.82
CA ASP A 426 25.26 24.96 -37.01
C ASP A 426 24.52 23.67 -36.66
N VAL A 427 24.95 23.01 -35.60
CA VAL A 427 24.27 21.82 -35.08
C VAL A 427 22.92 22.20 -34.49
N ALA A 428 22.86 23.26 -33.67
CA ALA A 428 21.64 23.77 -33.09
C ALA A 428 20.60 24.12 -34.16
N LEU A 429 21.01 24.86 -35.19
CA LEU A 429 20.11 25.23 -36.31
C LEU A 429 19.54 24.00 -37.02
N ARG A 430 20.35 23.01 -37.31
CA ARG A 430 19.89 21.77 -37.94
C ARG A 430 18.87 21.05 -37.07
N ASP A 431 19.12 20.99 -35.76
CA ASP A 431 18.24 20.30 -34.81
C ASP A 431 16.90 21.06 -34.62
N TYR A 432 16.93 22.40 -34.52
CA TYR A 432 15.72 23.21 -34.48
C TYR A 432 14.89 23.13 -35.77
N GLU A 433 15.54 23.19 -36.95
CA GLU A 433 14.87 22.99 -38.22
C GLU A 433 14.22 21.60 -38.33
N SER A 434 14.92 20.58 -37.85
CA SER A 434 14.42 19.21 -37.83
C SER A 434 13.20 19.09 -36.90
N TYR A 435 13.24 19.75 -35.75
CA TYR A 435 12.12 19.85 -34.82
C TYR A 435 10.90 20.54 -35.46
N LEU A 436 11.10 21.73 -36.03
CA LEU A 436 10.03 22.54 -36.63
C LEU A 436 9.31 21.85 -37.81
N LYS A 437 10.01 20.92 -38.51
CA LYS A 437 9.40 20.12 -39.58
C LYS A 437 8.49 19.02 -39.08
N ARG A 438 8.68 18.55 -37.84
CA ARG A 438 8.01 17.36 -37.29
C ARG A 438 7.05 17.65 -36.15
N ALA A 439 7.31 18.71 -35.39
CA ALA A 439 6.55 19.02 -34.19
C ALA A 439 5.19 19.65 -34.53
N PRO A 440 4.15 19.35 -33.74
CA PRO A 440 2.89 20.08 -33.77
C PRO A 440 3.10 21.56 -33.40
N LYS A 441 2.44 22.46 -34.12
CA LYS A 441 2.52 23.89 -33.84
C LYS A 441 1.95 24.30 -32.47
N THR A 442 1.23 23.40 -31.83
CA THR A 442 0.62 23.59 -30.51
C THR A 442 1.58 23.32 -29.35
N GLU A 443 2.74 22.70 -29.61
CA GLU A 443 3.73 22.47 -28.55
C GLU A 443 4.36 23.81 -28.13
N PRO A 444 4.56 24.04 -26.82
CA PRO A 444 5.18 25.28 -26.31
C PRO A 444 6.55 25.56 -26.92
N GLU A 445 7.34 24.52 -27.13
CA GLU A 445 8.68 24.61 -27.71
C GLU A 445 8.66 25.04 -29.18
N TYR A 446 7.50 24.97 -29.88
CA TYR A 446 7.43 25.30 -31.29
C TYR A 446 7.75 26.78 -31.56
N ALA A 447 7.20 27.67 -30.77
CA ALA A 447 7.55 29.11 -30.86
C ALA A 447 9.00 29.34 -30.38
N MET A 448 9.39 28.72 -29.27
CA MET A 448 10.76 28.84 -28.73
C MET A 448 11.84 28.41 -29.72
N ALA A 449 11.56 27.40 -30.55
CA ALA A 449 12.51 26.99 -31.58
C ALA A 449 12.81 28.13 -32.60
N PHE A 450 11.85 28.98 -32.92
CA PHE A 450 12.12 30.17 -33.72
C PHE A 450 12.93 31.23 -32.98
N TYR A 451 12.64 31.43 -31.70
CA TYR A 451 13.41 32.34 -30.85
C TYR A 451 14.90 31.92 -30.81
N ASN A 452 15.16 30.65 -30.52
CA ASN A 452 16.53 30.12 -30.44
C ASN A 452 17.22 30.09 -31.82
N THR A 453 16.47 29.79 -32.88
CA THR A 453 16.99 29.91 -34.27
C THR A 453 17.39 31.34 -34.57
N GLY A 454 16.57 32.33 -34.12
CA GLY A 454 16.91 33.74 -34.23
C GLY A 454 18.24 34.09 -33.57
N TYR A 455 18.46 33.60 -32.36
CA TYR A 455 19.73 33.80 -31.64
C TYR A 455 20.90 33.10 -32.31
N CYS A 456 20.74 31.86 -32.84
CA CYS A 456 21.78 31.20 -33.60
C CYS A 456 22.21 32.03 -34.80
N HIS A 457 21.25 32.56 -35.57
CA HIS A 457 21.52 33.43 -36.72
C HIS A 457 22.13 34.77 -36.31
N PHE A 458 21.65 35.34 -35.21
CA PHE A 458 22.20 36.58 -34.66
C PHE A 458 23.69 36.42 -34.26
N SER A 459 24.00 35.35 -33.53
CA SER A 459 25.40 35.02 -33.13
C SER A 459 26.31 34.72 -34.34
N LYS A 460 25.74 34.28 -35.44
CA LYS A 460 26.45 34.08 -36.71
C LYS A 460 26.44 35.32 -37.60
N GLU A 461 26.02 36.48 -37.11
CA GLU A 461 25.89 37.74 -37.82
C GLU A 461 25.01 37.68 -39.09
N ASN A 462 24.14 36.68 -39.19
CA ASN A 462 23.18 36.57 -40.29
C ASN A 462 21.88 37.32 -39.93
N MET A 463 21.93 38.65 -39.96
CA MET A 463 20.86 39.51 -39.53
C MET A 463 19.53 39.30 -40.28
N PRO A 464 19.50 39.06 -41.61
CA PRO A 464 18.25 38.80 -42.32
C PRO A 464 17.49 37.57 -41.81
N ARG A 465 18.19 36.44 -41.57
CA ARG A 465 17.59 35.23 -41.06
C ARG A 465 17.24 35.33 -39.57
N ALA A 466 18.03 36.08 -38.80
CA ALA A 466 17.69 36.38 -37.40
C ALA A 466 16.35 37.11 -37.32
N ARG A 467 16.15 38.15 -38.16
CA ARG A 467 14.87 38.90 -38.24
C ARG A 467 13.69 38.01 -38.60
N GLU A 468 13.82 37.18 -39.63
CA GLU A 468 12.76 36.25 -40.03
C GLU A 468 12.34 35.37 -38.85
N SER A 469 13.31 34.84 -38.14
CA SER A 469 13.06 33.94 -37.00
C SER A 469 12.40 34.67 -35.82
N PHE A 470 12.90 35.85 -35.44
CA PHE A 470 12.29 36.61 -34.33
C PHE A 470 10.90 37.14 -34.68
N VAL A 471 10.65 37.55 -35.91
CA VAL A 471 9.30 37.91 -36.36
C VAL A 471 8.37 36.72 -36.22
N ARG A 472 8.81 35.55 -36.68
CA ARG A 472 8.01 34.33 -36.60
C ARG A 472 7.73 33.91 -35.16
N PHE A 473 8.70 34.07 -34.27
CA PHE A 473 8.49 33.86 -32.83
C PHE A 473 7.39 34.79 -32.29
N ILE A 474 7.48 36.10 -32.55
CA ILE A 474 6.49 37.09 -32.06
C ILE A 474 5.07 36.81 -32.58
N GLU A 475 4.94 36.32 -33.82
CA GLU A 475 3.65 35.93 -34.38
C GLU A 475 3.03 34.72 -33.67
N LEU A 476 3.84 33.76 -33.26
CA LEU A 476 3.40 32.48 -32.68
C LEU A 476 3.30 32.50 -31.17
N TYR A 477 4.12 33.34 -30.51
CA TYR A 477 4.20 33.37 -29.05
C TYR A 477 3.17 34.30 -28.44
N PRO A 478 2.15 33.80 -27.72
CA PRO A 478 1.01 34.62 -27.30
C PRO A 478 1.29 35.49 -26.08
N THR A 479 2.28 35.12 -25.25
CA THR A 479 2.53 35.77 -23.97
C THR A 479 3.21 37.12 -24.14
N GLN A 480 2.84 38.12 -23.34
CA GLN A 480 3.49 39.41 -23.25
C GLN A 480 4.44 39.38 -22.02
N ASP A 481 5.63 38.87 -22.21
CA ASP A 481 6.65 38.70 -21.18
C ASP A 481 8.05 39.06 -21.68
N GLY A 482 9.08 38.80 -20.85
CA GLY A 482 10.47 39.12 -21.16
C GLY A 482 10.97 38.49 -22.44
N TYR A 483 10.53 37.28 -22.84
CA TYR A 483 10.93 36.67 -24.12
C TYR A 483 10.44 37.49 -25.32
N ARG A 484 9.22 37.98 -25.25
CA ARG A 484 8.67 38.81 -26.35
C ARG A 484 9.32 40.17 -26.39
N THR A 485 9.62 40.76 -25.24
CA THR A 485 10.33 42.05 -25.16
C THR A 485 11.75 41.89 -25.70
N ASP A 486 12.46 40.83 -25.31
CA ASP A 486 13.78 40.58 -25.81
C ASP A 486 13.81 40.32 -27.33
N ALA A 487 12.89 39.52 -27.87
CA ALA A 487 12.80 39.29 -29.30
C ALA A 487 12.60 40.62 -30.08
N ARG A 488 11.82 41.57 -29.53
CA ARG A 488 11.68 42.92 -30.10
C ARG A 488 12.97 43.72 -30.01
N ASN A 489 13.69 43.62 -28.91
CA ASN A 489 15.02 44.23 -28.77
C ASN A 489 15.99 43.67 -29.80
N ARG A 490 16.05 42.35 -29.96
CA ARG A 490 16.90 41.70 -30.98
C ARG A 490 16.52 42.13 -32.39
N LEU A 491 15.22 42.28 -32.71
CA LEU A 491 14.79 42.86 -33.98
C LEU A 491 15.30 44.28 -34.15
N GLY A 492 15.17 45.12 -33.14
CA GLY A 492 15.73 46.46 -33.12
C GLY A 492 17.21 46.47 -33.41
N ASP A 493 17.99 45.60 -32.75
CA ASP A 493 19.46 45.44 -32.91
C ASP A 493 19.83 45.02 -34.34
N THR A 494 19.06 44.05 -34.91
CA THR A 494 19.32 43.59 -36.30
C THR A 494 19.07 44.71 -37.34
N TYR A 495 18.01 45.51 -37.16
CA TYR A 495 17.74 46.65 -38.05
C TYR A 495 18.73 47.77 -37.81
N TYR A 496 19.15 48.02 -36.57
CA TYR A 496 20.16 49.02 -36.23
C TYR A 496 21.52 48.68 -36.88
N SER A 497 21.94 47.42 -36.80
CA SER A 497 23.15 46.94 -37.43
C SER A 497 23.16 47.15 -38.97
N ASP A 498 22.02 46.92 -39.59
CA ASP A 498 21.85 47.17 -41.06
C ASP A 498 21.57 48.63 -41.42
N ARG A 499 21.70 49.55 -40.43
CA ARG A 499 21.44 51.00 -40.59
C ARG A 499 20.00 51.33 -41.01
N GLN A 500 19.05 50.46 -40.76
CA GLN A 500 17.62 50.68 -41.00
C GLN A 500 16.99 51.29 -39.72
N PHE A 501 17.39 52.51 -39.40
CA PHE A 501 17.12 53.11 -38.09
C PHE A 501 15.64 53.41 -37.83
N ASP A 502 14.82 53.65 -38.84
CA ASP A 502 13.37 53.82 -38.65
C ASP A 502 12.69 52.51 -38.20
N GLU A 503 13.08 51.39 -38.81
CA GLU A 503 12.58 50.07 -38.36
C GLU A 503 13.12 49.71 -36.98
N ALA A 504 14.40 49.97 -36.71
CA ALA A 504 14.98 49.80 -35.37
C ALA A 504 14.19 50.57 -34.33
N LEU A 505 13.91 51.86 -34.59
CA LEU A 505 13.13 52.73 -33.72
C LEU A 505 11.73 52.19 -33.42
N LYS A 506 11.07 51.60 -34.42
CA LYS A 506 9.76 50.96 -34.28
C LYS A 506 9.79 49.79 -33.30
N TYR A 507 10.74 48.86 -33.45
CA TYR A 507 10.82 47.69 -32.58
C TYR A 507 11.31 48.01 -31.17
N TYR A 508 12.28 48.91 -31.00
CA TYR A 508 12.65 49.44 -29.69
C TYR A 508 11.48 50.18 -29.02
N GLY A 509 10.66 50.91 -29.80
CA GLY A 509 9.47 51.58 -29.28
C GLY A 509 8.43 50.59 -28.74
N GLN A 510 8.25 49.45 -29.42
CA GLN A 510 7.37 48.38 -28.96
C GLN A 510 7.90 47.66 -27.71
N ALA A 511 9.22 47.43 -27.63
CA ALA A 511 9.85 46.83 -26.47
C ALA A 511 9.85 47.76 -25.26
N ALA A 512 10.12 49.07 -25.47
CA ALA A 512 10.12 50.10 -24.42
C ALA A 512 8.78 50.28 -23.70
N ALA A 513 7.67 49.86 -24.34
CA ALA A 513 6.34 49.92 -23.76
C ALA A 513 6.05 48.75 -22.79
N ALA A 514 6.91 47.78 -22.68
CA ALA A 514 6.78 46.68 -21.73
C ALA A 514 7.08 47.13 -20.30
N SER A 515 6.71 46.27 -19.32
CA SER A 515 6.93 46.50 -17.89
C SER A 515 8.00 45.62 -17.29
N ASP A 516 8.68 44.82 -18.10
CA ASP A 516 9.80 43.93 -17.68
C ASP A 516 11.17 44.63 -17.87
N ASP A 517 12.23 44.01 -17.34
CA ASP A 517 13.59 44.55 -17.32
C ASP A 517 14.17 44.80 -18.75
N GLY A 518 13.70 44.02 -19.75
CA GLY A 518 14.08 44.22 -21.16
C GLY A 518 13.67 45.55 -21.74
N ALA A 519 12.69 46.22 -21.13
CA ALA A 519 12.21 47.54 -21.55
C ALA A 519 13.22 48.67 -21.31
N ASP A 520 14.09 48.53 -20.32
CA ASP A 520 15.09 49.55 -19.99
C ASP A 520 16.15 49.65 -21.09
N TYR A 521 16.64 48.49 -21.58
CA TYR A 521 17.48 48.45 -22.78
C TYR A 521 16.81 49.14 -23.98
N ALA A 522 15.56 48.78 -24.22
CA ALA A 522 14.80 49.35 -25.34
C ALA A 522 14.63 50.88 -25.27
N ARG A 523 14.34 51.41 -24.07
CA ARG A 523 14.20 52.87 -23.83
C ARG A 523 15.50 53.59 -24.17
N TYR A 524 16.65 53.03 -23.72
CA TYR A 524 17.95 53.61 -24.01
C TYR A 524 18.31 53.51 -25.48
N GLN A 525 18.19 52.35 -26.12
CA GLN A 525 18.50 52.16 -27.56
C GLN A 525 17.58 53.01 -28.45
N ARG A 526 16.33 53.18 -28.06
CA ARG A 526 15.41 54.10 -28.74
C ARG A 526 15.91 55.55 -28.69
N ALA A 527 16.40 56.01 -27.55
CA ALA A 527 16.96 57.35 -27.40
C ALA A 527 18.22 57.55 -28.26
N VAL A 528 19.13 56.57 -28.27
CA VAL A 528 20.33 56.56 -29.11
C VAL A 528 19.97 56.60 -30.59
N THR A 529 19.00 55.78 -31.02
CA THR A 529 18.55 55.69 -32.42
C THR A 529 17.88 57.03 -32.86
N LEU A 530 17.11 57.69 -31.99
CA LEU A 530 16.55 59.03 -32.27
C LEU A 530 17.67 60.03 -32.52
N GLY A 531 18.81 59.92 -31.81
CA GLY A 531 19.95 60.79 -32.03
C GLY A 531 20.61 60.59 -33.41
N ILE A 532 20.76 59.35 -33.86
CA ILE A 532 21.29 59.03 -35.19
C ILE A 532 20.40 59.57 -36.31
N LEU A 533 19.07 59.52 -36.12
CA LEU A 533 18.10 60.07 -37.06
C LEU A 533 18.02 61.61 -37.03
N GLY A 534 18.84 62.30 -36.22
CA GLY A 534 18.81 63.76 -36.08
C GLY A 534 17.62 64.28 -35.28
N ARG A 535 16.82 63.41 -34.64
CA ARG A 535 15.63 63.78 -33.84
C ARG A 535 16.03 64.12 -32.40
N THR A 536 16.95 65.09 -32.27
CA THR A 536 17.62 65.41 -31.01
C THR A 536 16.68 65.87 -29.90
N SER A 537 15.64 66.64 -30.23
CA SER A 537 14.67 67.04 -29.22
C SER A 537 13.91 65.86 -28.61
N GLU A 538 13.59 64.83 -29.38
CA GLU A 538 12.94 63.62 -28.92
C GLU A 538 13.91 62.73 -28.12
N LYS A 539 15.18 62.65 -28.57
CA LYS A 539 16.26 62.00 -27.81
C LYS A 539 16.37 62.57 -26.40
N ILE A 540 16.47 63.90 -26.30
CA ILE A 540 16.59 64.58 -24.99
C ILE A 540 15.40 64.23 -24.09
N LYS A 541 14.17 64.28 -24.61
CA LYS A 541 12.97 63.91 -23.84
C LYS A 541 13.00 62.47 -23.39
N ALA A 542 13.43 61.55 -24.25
CA ALA A 542 13.53 60.14 -23.92
C ALA A 542 14.59 59.88 -22.81
N LEU A 543 15.79 60.47 -22.90
CA LEU A 543 16.82 60.37 -21.89
C LEU A 543 16.39 60.98 -20.54
N GLN A 544 15.73 62.18 -20.59
CA GLN A 544 15.16 62.81 -19.40
C GLN A 544 14.10 61.95 -18.73
N GLN A 545 13.32 61.17 -19.51
CA GLN A 545 12.34 60.24 -18.95
C GLN A 545 13.02 59.08 -18.20
N ILE A 546 14.06 58.46 -18.79
CA ILE A 546 14.83 57.38 -18.15
C ILE A 546 15.40 57.87 -16.82
N ILE A 547 15.99 59.09 -16.80
CA ILE A 547 16.59 59.67 -15.58
C ILE A 547 15.52 59.98 -14.54
N ARG A 548 14.33 60.50 -14.94
CA ARG A 548 13.23 60.74 -14.01
C ARG A 548 12.66 59.49 -13.38
N ASP A 549 12.61 58.36 -14.14
CA ASP A 549 12.15 57.07 -13.64
C ASP A 549 13.11 56.54 -12.57
N GLY A 550 14.39 56.94 -12.62
CA GLY A 550 15.39 56.76 -11.55
C GLY A 550 15.75 55.30 -11.22
N ARG A 551 15.52 54.37 -12.16
CA ARG A 551 15.73 52.94 -12.01
C ARG A 551 16.18 52.32 -13.33
N GLY A 552 16.77 51.12 -13.23
CA GLY A 552 17.23 50.32 -14.36
C GLY A 552 18.73 50.44 -14.63
N ASP A 553 19.27 49.52 -15.40
CA ASP A 553 20.71 49.32 -15.61
C ASP A 553 21.34 50.40 -16.53
N TYR A 554 20.52 51.18 -17.24
CA TYR A 554 20.98 52.17 -18.22
C TYR A 554 20.85 53.61 -17.72
N LEU A 555 20.79 53.82 -16.38
CA LEU A 555 20.60 55.14 -15.82
C LEU A 555 21.83 56.04 -15.96
N ASP A 556 23.02 55.51 -15.75
CA ASP A 556 24.29 56.23 -15.95
C ASP A 556 24.56 56.44 -17.43
N ASP A 557 24.31 55.45 -18.31
CA ASP A 557 24.36 55.61 -19.78
C ASP A 557 23.50 56.78 -20.26
N ALA A 558 22.23 56.79 -19.80
CA ALA A 558 21.26 57.82 -20.21
C ALA A 558 21.66 59.22 -19.69
N THR A 559 22.20 59.29 -18.45
CA THR A 559 22.62 60.53 -17.84
C THR A 559 23.83 61.11 -18.55
N TYR A 560 24.84 60.27 -18.84
CA TYR A 560 26.01 60.65 -19.61
C TYR A 560 25.63 61.13 -21.01
N GLU A 561 24.81 60.35 -21.71
CA GLU A 561 24.39 60.63 -23.09
C GLU A 561 23.54 61.93 -23.21
N LEU A 562 22.74 62.20 -22.16
CA LEU A 562 22.02 63.49 -22.05
C LEU A 562 22.97 64.68 -21.93
N GLY A 563 23.91 64.61 -20.98
CA GLY A 563 24.92 65.64 -20.79
C GLY A 563 25.78 65.93 -22.01
N ARG A 564 26.30 64.85 -22.63
CA ARG A 564 27.04 64.92 -23.89
C ARG A 564 26.21 65.53 -25.02
N THR A 565 24.92 65.18 -25.10
CA THR A 565 24.01 65.71 -26.11
C THR A 565 23.84 67.23 -25.95
N PHE A 566 23.75 67.74 -24.72
CA PHE A 566 23.70 69.16 -24.49
C PHE A 566 25.00 69.86 -24.85
N VAL A 567 26.15 69.29 -24.48
CA VAL A 567 27.49 69.84 -24.85
C VAL A 567 27.64 69.91 -26.40
N ALA A 568 27.24 68.85 -27.11
CA ALA A 568 27.30 68.80 -28.58
C ALA A 568 26.35 69.81 -29.28
N GLN A 569 25.32 70.26 -28.58
CA GLN A 569 24.42 71.32 -29.02
C GLN A 569 24.87 72.73 -28.59
N GLU A 570 26.05 72.85 -28.01
CA GLU A 570 26.59 74.14 -27.46
C GLU A 570 25.77 74.67 -26.27
N ARG A 571 24.90 73.82 -25.67
CA ARG A 571 24.11 74.11 -24.44
C ARG A 571 24.96 73.77 -23.23
N TYR A 572 26.09 74.45 -23.08
CA TYR A 572 27.13 74.12 -22.13
C TYR A 572 26.69 74.21 -20.66
N ARG A 573 25.78 75.16 -20.31
CA ARG A 573 25.25 75.26 -18.95
C ARG A 573 24.40 74.05 -18.59
N GLU A 574 23.58 73.57 -19.50
CA GLU A 574 22.71 72.42 -19.26
C GLU A 574 23.52 71.13 -19.28
N GLY A 575 24.53 71.04 -20.15
CA GLY A 575 25.46 69.91 -20.14
C GLY A 575 26.21 69.79 -18.80
N ALA A 576 26.75 70.92 -18.34
CA ALA A 576 27.46 70.94 -17.05
C ALA A 576 26.53 70.59 -15.87
N ALA A 577 25.27 71.10 -15.87
CA ALA A 577 24.28 70.79 -14.84
C ALA A 577 23.93 69.28 -14.71
N VAL A 578 24.02 68.55 -15.84
CA VAL A 578 23.80 67.08 -15.88
C VAL A 578 25.08 66.30 -15.52
N LEU A 579 26.25 66.75 -16.02
CA LEU A 579 27.49 65.98 -15.90
C LEU A 579 28.19 66.19 -14.56
N GLU A 580 28.06 67.35 -13.87
CA GLU A 580 28.64 67.54 -12.54
C GLU A 580 28.11 66.54 -11.52
N PRO A 581 26.79 66.39 -11.31
CA PRO A 581 26.29 65.34 -10.44
C PRO A 581 26.66 63.91 -10.92
N PHE A 582 26.72 63.70 -12.22
CA PHE A 582 27.08 62.40 -12.81
C PHE A 582 28.46 61.91 -12.32
N VAL A 583 29.51 62.75 -12.47
CA VAL A 583 30.88 62.36 -12.13
C VAL A 583 31.11 62.16 -10.64
N GLU A 584 30.25 62.73 -9.78
CA GLU A 584 30.21 62.55 -8.35
C GLU A 584 29.44 61.30 -7.93
N THR A 585 28.30 60.99 -8.59
CA THR A 585 27.40 59.88 -8.24
C THR A 585 27.89 58.56 -8.84
N TYR A 586 28.30 58.58 -10.10
CA TYR A 586 28.69 57.37 -10.84
C TYR A 586 30.18 57.21 -10.95
N VAL A 587 30.89 57.13 -9.80
CA VAL A 587 32.37 57.08 -9.72
C VAL A 587 33.00 55.91 -10.45
N TYR A 588 32.26 54.79 -10.61
CA TYR A 588 32.67 53.57 -11.30
C TYR A 588 32.11 53.42 -12.70
N SER A 589 31.35 54.39 -13.21
CA SER A 589 30.82 54.32 -14.56
C SER A 589 31.97 54.35 -15.60
N PRO A 590 31.90 53.53 -16.65
CA PRO A 590 32.89 53.59 -17.77
C PRO A 590 32.90 54.94 -18.49
N TYR A 591 31.84 55.71 -18.34
CA TYR A 591 31.71 57.05 -18.99
C TYR A 591 32.28 58.19 -18.12
N ARG A 592 32.74 57.91 -16.92
CA ARG A 592 33.20 58.97 -16.00
C ARG A 592 34.33 59.86 -16.58
N SER A 593 35.34 59.21 -17.16
CA SER A 593 36.45 59.96 -17.79
C SER A 593 36.00 60.80 -18.98
N ALA A 594 35.10 60.28 -19.80
CA ALA A 594 34.51 61.00 -20.93
C ALA A 594 33.64 62.18 -20.45
N ALA A 595 32.85 61.99 -19.37
CA ALA A 595 32.05 63.04 -18.75
C ALA A 595 32.90 64.17 -18.17
N LEU A 596 34.05 63.84 -17.53
CA LEU A 596 35.02 64.85 -17.08
C LEU A 596 35.60 65.66 -18.24
N SER A 597 35.87 65.01 -19.38
CA SER A 597 36.37 65.70 -20.58
C SER A 597 35.30 66.63 -21.18
N GLU A 598 34.02 66.19 -21.23
CA GLU A 598 32.90 67.01 -21.68
C GLU A 598 32.66 68.21 -20.73
N LEU A 599 32.86 68.04 -19.40
CA LEU A 599 32.82 69.14 -18.44
C LEU A 599 33.92 70.14 -18.65
N GLY A 600 35.17 69.65 -18.90
CA GLY A 600 36.30 70.50 -19.27
C GLY A 600 35.99 71.36 -20.47
N LEU A 601 35.45 70.79 -21.54
CA LEU A 601 35.00 71.50 -22.75
C LEU A 601 33.89 72.52 -22.48
N ALA A 602 32.88 72.09 -21.71
CA ALA A 602 31.72 72.94 -21.36
C ALA A 602 32.16 74.19 -20.61
N TYR A 603 33.02 74.05 -19.59
CA TYR A 603 33.53 75.18 -18.81
C TYR A 603 34.52 76.08 -19.56
N LEU A 604 35.26 75.51 -20.49
CA LEU A 604 36.12 76.30 -21.40
C LEU A 604 35.26 77.27 -22.24
N ASN A 605 34.18 76.78 -22.80
CA ASN A 605 33.26 77.59 -23.63
C ASN A 605 32.40 78.55 -22.80
N LEU A 606 32.14 78.22 -21.56
CA LEU A 606 31.47 79.16 -20.61
C LEU A 606 32.41 80.25 -20.09
N GLY A 607 33.70 80.23 -20.40
CA GLY A 607 34.69 81.19 -19.99
C GLY A 607 35.33 80.89 -18.63
N ASP A 608 34.95 79.83 -17.93
CA ASP A 608 35.55 79.43 -16.63
C ASP A 608 36.75 78.51 -16.86
N LYS A 609 37.89 79.13 -17.23
CA LYS A 609 39.14 78.41 -17.50
C LYS A 609 39.67 77.64 -16.28
N LYS A 610 39.35 78.11 -15.07
CA LYS A 610 39.82 77.45 -13.83
C LYS A 610 39.14 76.13 -13.61
N LYS A 611 37.82 76.10 -13.70
CA LYS A 611 37.07 74.86 -13.64
C LYS A 611 37.38 73.92 -14.80
N SER A 612 37.49 74.45 -16.02
CA SER A 612 37.90 73.66 -17.19
C SER A 612 39.22 72.88 -16.96
N LEU A 613 40.25 73.62 -16.48
CA LEU A 613 41.53 72.99 -16.18
C LEU A 613 41.41 71.92 -15.09
N SER A 614 40.61 72.20 -14.04
CA SER A 614 40.40 71.24 -12.96
C SER A 614 39.82 69.94 -13.46
N TYR A 615 38.83 69.97 -14.35
CA TYR A 615 38.25 68.75 -14.90
C TYR A 615 39.18 67.99 -15.84
N TYR A 616 39.98 68.69 -16.67
CA TYR A 616 40.97 68.03 -17.50
C TYR A 616 42.11 67.43 -16.66
N ASP A 617 42.52 68.04 -15.56
CA ASP A 617 43.47 67.44 -14.60
C ASP A 617 42.91 66.16 -13.96
N MET A 618 41.62 66.14 -13.65
CA MET A 618 40.98 64.91 -13.16
C MET A 618 41.00 63.79 -14.19
N VAL A 619 40.79 64.11 -15.48
CA VAL A 619 40.89 63.11 -16.57
C VAL A 619 42.31 62.52 -16.61
N VAL A 620 43.36 63.36 -16.58
CA VAL A 620 44.74 62.92 -16.63
C VAL A 620 45.12 62.06 -15.42
N LYS A 621 44.57 62.38 -14.22
CA LYS A 621 44.80 61.60 -13.01
C LYS A 621 44.05 60.26 -12.96
N THR A 622 42.96 60.15 -13.69
CA THR A 622 42.13 58.93 -13.70
C THR A 622 42.39 58.04 -14.92
N ALA A 623 43.14 58.56 -15.92
CA ALA A 623 43.55 57.75 -17.09
C ALA A 623 44.43 56.58 -16.62
N PRO A 624 44.19 55.33 -17.00
CA PRO A 624 45.14 54.21 -16.79
C PRO A 624 46.46 54.53 -17.49
N GLN A 625 47.59 54.35 -16.79
CA GLN A 625 48.92 54.48 -17.37
C GLN A 625 49.17 53.42 -18.41
#